data_6837a11c4663a90d090287352192c4f2
#
_entry.id   6837a11c4663a90d090287352192c4f2
#
_cell.length_a   1.000
_cell.length_b   1.000
_cell.length_c   1.000
_cell.angle_alpha   90.00
_cell.angle_beta   90.00
_cell.angle_gamma   90.00
#
_symmetry.space_group_name_H-M   'P 1'
#
loop_
_entity.id
_entity.type
_entity.pdbx_description
1 polymer ?
#
loop_
_entity_poly.entity_id
_entity_poly.type
_entity_poly.pdbx_seq_one_letter_code
_entity_poly.pdbx_strand_id
1 'polypeptide(L)'
;MEYKTFKEDGLVQEEIKKSRFLCHVKRVYSEEEARDFIATIKKEHYKATHNCSAFVIGEQFEIKRTSDDGEPSGTAGVPMLGVLENHELTNVCCVVTRYFGGIKLGAGGLIRAYAGSVAQAVKEIGLVEIKEQVGLGITLTYPQYQEFANFLSAHQLTEYQTDFTDAVFSLIYVDKGQREDVIADLIDFYHGKVEISDQGLKEVEVPIQL
;
A
#
# COMPACT_ATOMS: atom_id res chain seq x y z
N MET A 1 2.20 8.70 -12.91
CA MET A 1 3.42 7.88 -12.63
C MET A 1 3.03 6.71 -11.75
N GLU A 2 3.86 5.66 -11.71
CA GLU A 2 3.53 4.44 -10.96
C GLU A 2 4.47 4.34 -9.76
N TYR A 3 3.91 4.11 -8.57
CA TYR A 3 4.69 3.89 -7.35
C TYR A 3 3.96 2.95 -6.37
N LYS A 4 4.72 2.34 -5.46
CA LYS A 4 4.19 1.43 -4.45
C LYS A 4 4.14 2.11 -3.09
N THR A 5 3.08 1.85 -2.34
CA THR A 5 2.92 2.34 -0.96
C THR A 5 2.09 1.35 -0.14
N PHE A 6 1.93 1.60 1.15
CA PHE A 6 1.01 0.81 1.96
C PHE A 6 -0.44 0.99 1.50
N LYS A 7 -1.23 -0.08 1.63
CA LYS A 7 -2.65 -0.06 1.27
C LYS A 7 -3.43 0.99 2.04
N GLU A 8 -3.12 1.15 3.33
CA GLU A 8 -3.79 2.10 4.23
C GLU A 8 -2.87 2.48 5.39
N ASP A 9 -3.25 3.50 6.14
CA ASP A 9 -2.63 3.82 7.42
C ASP A 9 -2.94 2.70 8.42
N GLY A 10 -1.98 2.37 9.30
CA GLY A 10 -2.19 1.24 10.20
C GLY A 10 -1.20 1.17 11.35
N LEU A 11 -1.45 0.20 12.21
CA LEU A 11 -0.63 -0.13 13.37
C LEU A 11 -0.50 -1.64 13.49
N VAL A 12 0.73 -2.12 13.59
CA VAL A 12 1.03 -3.50 13.98
C VAL A 12 1.86 -3.53 15.24
N GLN A 13 1.74 -4.60 16.03
CA GLN A 13 2.42 -4.72 17.30
C GLN A 13 3.00 -6.12 17.47
N GLU A 14 4.22 -6.17 18.02
CA GLU A 14 4.86 -7.42 18.42
C GLU A 14 5.58 -7.27 19.75
N GLU A 15 5.85 -8.38 20.42
CA GLU A 15 6.66 -8.46 21.63
C GLU A 15 7.89 -9.30 21.39
N ILE A 16 9.09 -8.74 21.68
CA ILE A 16 10.37 -9.41 21.53
C ILE A 16 11.12 -9.27 22.84
N LYS A 17 11.42 -10.37 23.53
CA LYS A 17 12.14 -10.40 24.83
C LYS A 17 11.55 -9.37 25.81
N LYS A 18 10.23 -9.38 25.97
CA LYS A 18 9.44 -8.48 26.83
C LYS A 18 9.48 -7.00 26.40
N SER A 19 10.24 -6.61 25.38
CA SER A 19 10.09 -5.29 24.76
C SER A 19 8.92 -5.32 23.81
N ARG A 20 8.09 -4.29 23.87
CA ARG A 20 6.93 -4.12 22.99
C ARG A 20 7.27 -3.12 21.89
N PHE A 21 7.09 -3.53 20.65
CA PHE A 21 7.31 -2.74 19.43
C PHE A 21 5.98 -2.46 18.77
N LEU A 22 5.67 -1.18 18.50
CA LEU A 22 4.49 -0.72 17.81
C LEU A 22 4.93 -0.01 16.53
N CYS A 23 4.63 -0.58 15.38
CA CYS A 23 4.92 0.02 14.08
C CYS A 23 3.67 0.77 13.59
N HIS A 24 3.72 2.09 13.66
CA HIS A 24 2.71 2.99 13.10
C HIS A 24 3.11 3.32 11.67
N VAL A 25 2.20 3.15 10.74
CA VAL A 25 2.37 3.44 9.32
C VAL A 25 1.39 4.50 8.89
N LYS A 26 1.85 5.49 8.15
CA LYS A 26 1.01 6.51 7.54
C LYS A 26 1.49 6.85 6.13
N ARG A 27 0.55 6.99 5.19
CA ARG A 27 0.83 7.61 3.90
C ARG A 27 1.06 9.10 4.09
N VAL A 28 2.15 9.62 3.51
CA VAL A 28 2.55 11.02 3.61
C VAL A 28 3.07 11.50 2.26
N TYR A 29 2.75 12.72 1.89
CA TYR A 29 3.08 13.28 0.58
C TYR A 29 4.04 14.47 0.66
N SER A 30 4.43 14.85 1.87
CA SER A 30 5.42 15.88 2.12
C SER A 30 6.27 15.57 3.35
N GLU A 31 7.46 16.18 3.43
CA GLU A 31 8.32 16.06 4.62
C GLU A 31 7.65 16.68 5.86
N GLU A 32 6.82 17.69 5.69
CA GLU A 32 6.03 18.31 6.76
C GLU A 32 5.03 17.32 7.36
N GLU A 33 4.23 16.65 6.51
CA GLU A 33 3.28 15.61 6.96
C GLU A 33 3.99 14.47 7.71
N ALA A 34 5.16 14.03 7.23
CA ALA A 34 5.93 13.00 7.90
C ALA A 34 6.40 13.45 9.28
N ARG A 35 6.90 14.69 9.41
CA ARG A 35 7.35 15.26 10.68
C ARG A 35 6.20 15.45 11.67
N ASP A 36 5.04 15.90 11.22
CA ASP A 36 3.83 16.05 12.03
C ASP A 36 3.34 14.70 12.54
N PHE A 37 3.37 13.67 11.69
CA PHE A 37 3.03 12.31 12.11
C PHE A 37 3.99 11.78 13.18
N ILE A 38 5.31 11.93 12.97
CA ILE A 38 6.32 11.54 13.96
C ILE A 38 6.09 12.27 15.29
N ALA A 39 5.83 13.57 15.25
CA ALA A 39 5.55 14.38 16.44
C ALA A 39 4.28 13.92 17.18
N THR A 40 3.24 13.57 16.44
CA THR A 40 1.99 13.02 16.99
C THR A 40 2.23 11.72 17.74
N ILE A 41 2.94 10.76 17.11
CA ILE A 41 3.26 9.47 17.75
C ILE A 41 4.15 9.66 18.99
N LYS A 42 5.16 10.53 18.92
CA LYS A 42 6.00 10.86 20.08
C LYS A 42 5.19 11.45 21.25
N LYS A 43 4.18 12.25 20.96
CA LYS A 43 3.30 12.82 21.97
C LYS A 43 2.37 11.78 22.58
N GLU A 44 1.79 10.90 21.77
CA GLU A 44 0.94 9.79 22.23
C GLU A 44 1.73 8.80 23.09
N HIS A 45 2.94 8.46 22.64
CA HIS A 45 3.81 7.50 23.27
C HIS A 45 4.97 8.14 24.05
N TYR A 46 4.71 9.27 24.74
CA TYR A 46 5.75 10.03 25.47
C TYR A 46 6.43 9.24 26.59
N LYS A 47 5.82 8.14 27.07
CA LYS A 47 6.41 7.21 28.05
C LYS A 47 7.25 6.10 27.42
N ALA A 48 7.24 5.99 26.09
CA ALA A 48 8.06 4.99 25.41
C ALA A 48 9.55 5.29 25.55
N THR A 49 10.36 4.26 25.47
CA THR A 49 11.82 4.41 25.55
C THR A 49 12.35 5.10 24.29
N HIS A 50 11.83 4.71 23.12
CA HIS A 50 12.24 5.26 21.83
C HIS A 50 11.06 5.27 20.85
N ASN A 51 11.04 6.26 19.95
CA ASN A 51 10.11 6.37 18.82
C ASN A 51 10.97 6.58 17.56
N CYS A 52 11.51 5.50 17.03
CA CYS A 52 12.38 5.53 15.86
C CYS A 52 11.56 5.70 14.59
N SER A 53 12.11 6.35 13.57
CA SER A 53 11.35 6.64 12.36
C SER A 53 12.16 6.44 11.09
N ALA A 54 11.44 6.13 10.00
CA ALA A 54 11.94 6.17 8.64
C ALA A 54 10.81 6.62 7.72
N PHE A 55 11.13 7.48 6.75
CA PHE A 55 10.17 7.86 5.71
C PHE A 55 10.84 8.03 4.36
N VAL A 56 10.05 7.78 3.32
CA VAL A 56 10.40 7.97 1.92
C VAL A 56 9.27 8.76 1.27
N ILE A 57 9.61 9.81 0.53
CA ILE A 57 8.65 10.70 -0.11
C ILE A 57 9.10 11.01 -1.53
N GLY A 58 8.10 11.18 -2.41
CA GLY A 58 8.27 11.49 -3.81
C GLY A 58 8.27 10.24 -4.69
N GLU A 59 7.68 10.36 -5.88
CA GLU A 59 7.49 9.23 -6.79
C GLU A 59 8.80 8.64 -7.31
N GLN A 60 9.90 9.40 -7.23
CA GLN A 60 11.27 8.96 -7.54
C GLN A 60 12.14 8.81 -6.29
N PHE A 61 11.52 8.65 -5.11
CA PHE A 61 12.22 8.46 -3.82
C PHE A 61 13.16 9.62 -3.45
N GLU A 62 12.74 10.85 -3.75
CA GLU A 62 13.57 12.05 -3.67
C GLU A 62 14.00 12.40 -2.24
N ILE A 63 13.14 12.11 -1.26
CA ILE A 63 13.39 12.41 0.14
C ILE A 63 13.38 11.12 0.96
N LYS A 64 14.50 10.84 1.63
CA LYS A 64 14.64 9.74 2.58
C LYS A 64 15.22 10.26 3.88
N ARG A 65 14.58 9.93 5.01
CA ARG A 65 15.08 10.32 6.34
C ARG A 65 14.89 9.19 7.33
N THR A 66 15.79 9.13 8.33
CA THR A 66 15.72 8.16 9.41
C THR A 66 16.07 8.82 10.75
N SER A 67 15.58 8.21 11.83
CA SER A 67 15.95 8.60 13.20
C SER A 67 16.00 7.38 14.10
N ASP A 68 17.06 7.23 14.84
CA ASP A 68 17.21 6.20 15.87
C ASP A 68 16.60 6.60 17.22
N ASP A 69 16.25 7.87 17.41
CA ASP A 69 15.57 8.41 18.61
C ASP A 69 16.19 7.92 19.93
N GLY A 70 17.54 7.90 20.00
CA GLY A 70 18.29 7.49 21.19
C GLY A 70 18.62 5.99 21.26
N GLU A 71 18.21 5.16 20.34
CA GLU A 71 18.79 3.83 20.17
C GLU A 71 20.25 3.93 19.67
N PRO A 72 21.08 2.90 19.83
CA PRO A 72 22.43 2.91 19.28
C PRO A 72 22.44 3.24 17.78
N SER A 73 23.35 4.10 17.36
CA SER A 73 23.41 4.60 15.98
C SER A 73 23.34 3.49 14.93
N GLY A 74 22.43 3.64 13.96
CA GLY A 74 22.22 2.72 12.84
C GLY A 74 21.48 1.43 13.19
N THR A 75 20.94 1.29 14.41
CA THR A 75 20.27 0.05 14.82
C THR A 75 18.75 0.05 14.65
N ALA A 76 18.16 1.20 14.32
CA ALA A 76 16.72 1.35 14.20
C ALA A 76 16.28 1.99 12.88
N GLY A 77 16.53 3.28 12.69
CA GLY A 77 16.03 4.02 11.53
C GLY A 77 16.53 3.48 10.19
N VAL A 78 17.81 3.17 10.07
CA VAL A 78 18.43 2.63 8.86
C VAL A 78 17.87 1.23 8.52
N PRO A 79 17.75 0.27 9.45
CA PRO A 79 17.07 -1.00 9.19
C PRO A 79 15.61 -0.85 8.75
N MET A 80 14.86 0.09 9.33
CA MET A 80 13.49 0.40 8.91
C MET A 80 13.44 0.91 7.47
N LEU A 81 14.31 1.88 7.13
CA LEU A 81 14.43 2.41 5.77
C LEU A 81 14.77 1.30 4.76
N GLY A 82 15.69 0.40 5.11
CA GLY A 82 16.06 -0.73 4.26
C GLY A 82 14.87 -1.62 3.87
N VAL A 83 13.89 -1.80 4.76
CA VAL A 83 12.66 -2.54 4.41
C VAL A 83 11.82 -1.77 3.41
N LEU A 84 11.64 -0.45 3.61
CA LEU A 84 10.90 0.39 2.66
C LEU A 84 11.56 0.36 1.27
N GLU A 85 12.88 0.48 1.21
CA GLU A 85 13.65 0.44 -0.04
C GLU A 85 13.58 -0.92 -0.74
N ASN A 86 13.69 -2.02 0.01
CA ASN A 86 13.61 -3.38 -0.55
C ASN A 86 12.25 -3.69 -1.18
N HIS A 87 11.19 -3.06 -0.69
CA HIS A 87 9.84 -3.16 -1.26
C HIS A 87 9.51 -2.03 -2.24
N GLU A 88 10.47 -1.14 -2.53
CA GLU A 88 10.30 0.02 -3.41
C GLU A 88 9.13 0.92 -2.99
N LEU A 89 8.97 1.11 -1.65
CA LEU A 89 7.88 1.91 -1.10
C LEU A 89 8.25 3.39 -1.02
N THR A 90 7.32 4.23 -1.39
CA THR A 90 7.41 5.68 -1.24
C THR A 90 6.10 6.29 -0.75
N ASN A 91 6.13 7.59 -0.48
CA ASN A 91 5.02 8.35 0.10
C ASN A 91 4.50 7.70 1.40
N VAL A 92 5.44 7.32 2.26
CA VAL A 92 5.16 6.60 3.51
C VAL A 92 6.10 7.04 4.63
N CYS A 93 5.55 7.10 5.84
CA CYS A 93 6.29 7.25 7.09
C CYS A 93 5.96 6.09 8.03
N CYS A 94 7.00 5.44 8.55
CA CYS A 94 6.90 4.45 9.62
C CYS A 94 7.52 5.00 10.90
N VAL A 95 6.81 4.85 12.03
CA VAL A 95 7.33 5.14 13.36
C VAL A 95 7.22 3.87 14.20
N VAL A 96 8.36 3.35 14.65
CA VAL A 96 8.38 2.20 15.55
C VAL A 96 8.64 2.68 16.97
N THR A 97 7.60 2.57 17.78
CA THR A 97 7.61 2.89 19.20
C THR A 97 8.04 1.67 20.00
N ARG A 98 9.06 1.80 20.82
CA ARG A 98 9.56 0.73 21.69
C ARG A 98 9.37 1.06 23.16
N TYR A 99 8.75 0.12 23.88
CA TYR A 99 8.74 0.06 25.34
C TYR A 99 9.73 -1.03 25.79
N PHE A 100 10.79 -0.65 26.49
CA PHE A 100 11.81 -1.59 26.96
C PHE A 100 11.25 -2.55 28.01
N GLY A 101 11.50 -3.84 27.82
CA GLY A 101 11.02 -4.92 28.70
C GLY A 101 12.03 -5.43 29.72
N GLY A 102 13.12 -4.70 29.96
CA GLY A 102 14.16 -5.08 30.92
C GLY A 102 15.23 -6.03 30.39
N ILE A 103 15.06 -6.60 29.19
CA ILE A 103 16.02 -7.51 28.56
C ILE A 103 16.64 -6.83 27.34
N LYS A 104 17.97 -6.66 27.34
CA LYS A 104 18.70 -6.08 26.22
C LYS A 104 18.68 -7.02 25.00
N LEU A 105 18.42 -6.46 23.82
CA LEU A 105 18.46 -7.20 22.56
C LEU A 105 19.86 -7.28 21.94
N GLY A 106 20.72 -6.32 22.26
CA GLY A 106 21.98 -6.09 21.56
C GLY A 106 21.79 -5.46 20.18
N ALA A 107 22.85 -4.94 19.56
CA ALA A 107 22.77 -4.24 18.28
C ALA A 107 22.11 -5.08 17.17
N GLY A 108 22.56 -6.33 16.97
CA GLY A 108 21.97 -7.23 15.97
C GLY A 108 20.50 -7.60 16.27
N GLY A 109 20.14 -7.66 17.56
CA GLY A 109 18.74 -7.88 17.97
C GLY A 109 17.85 -6.68 17.68
N LEU A 110 18.36 -5.45 17.91
CA LEU A 110 17.65 -4.22 17.58
C LEU A 110 17.43 -4.08 16.07
N ILE A 111 18.47 -4.28 15.27
CA ILE A 111 18.39 -4.24 13.80
C ILE A 111 17.27 -5.17 13.31
N ARG A 112 17.25 -6.42 13.79
CA ARG A 112 16.20 -7.39 13.41
C ARG A 112 14.82 -6.99 13.90
N ALA A 113 14.70 -6.45 15.11
CA ALA A 113 13.41 -6.04 15.67
C ALA A 113 12.81 -4.87 14.91
N TYR A 114 13.58 -3.80 14.64
CA TYR A 114 13.07 -2.64 13.91
C TYR A 114 12.77 -2.95 12.45
N ALA A 115 13.62 -3.68 11.75
CA ALA A 115 13.34 -4.15 10.39
C ALA A 115 12.13 -5.12 10.38
N GLY A 116 12.06 -6.05 11.33
CA GLY A 116 10.97 -7.01 11.47
C GLY A 116 9.62 -6.36 11.69
N SER A 117 9.56 -5.30 12.52
CA SER A 117 8.32 -4.55 12.78
C SER A 117 7.77 -3.88 11.52
N VAL A 118 8.63 -3.29 10.68
CA VAL A 118 8.21 -2.72 9.39
C VAL A 118 7.82 -3.82 8.40
N ALA A 119 8.59 -4.92 8.34
CA ALA A 119 8.26 -6.06 7.48
C ALA A 119 6.93 -6.72 7.85
N GLN A 120 6.61 -6.79 9.16
CA GLN A 120 5.32 -7.26 9.63
C GLN A 120 4.18 -6.30 9.19
N ALA A 121 4.40 -4.99 9.27
CA ALA A 121 3.45 -4.00 8.77
C ALA A 121 3.19 -4.18 7.26
N VAL A 122 4.23 -4.40 6.45
CA VAL A 122 4.09 -4.72 5.02
C VAL A 122 3.18 -5.92 4.81
N LYS A 123 3.38 -6.97 5.59
CA LYS A 123 2.60 -8.22 5.47
C LYS A 123 1.15 -8.08 5.93
N GLU A 124 0.90 -7.39 7.06
CA GLU A 124 -0.43 -7.32 7.68
C GLU A 124 -1.32 -6.23 7.08
N ILE A 125 -0.76 -5.06 6.79
CA ILE A 125 -1.50 -3.93 6.18
C ILE A 125 -1.63 -4.17 4.66
N GLY A 126 -0.61 -4.76 4.04
CA GLY A 126 -0.56 -4.96 2.60
C GLY A 126 -0.08 -3.74 1.85
N LEU A 127 0.18 -3.94 0.56
CA LEU A 127 0.71 -2.93 -0.35
C LEU A 127 -0.23 -2.72 -1.53
N VAL A 128 -0.18 -1.53 -2.10
CA VAL A 128 -0.82 -1.17 -3.37
C VAL A 128 0.19 -0.52 -4.31
N GLU A 129 -0.03 -0.72 -5.59
CA GLU A 129 0.59 0.06 -6.64
C GLU A 129 -0.38 1.15 -7.07
N ILE A 130 0.06 2.40 -6.97
CA ILE A 130 -0.67 3.56 -7.48
C ILE A 130 -0.28 3.72 -8.93
N LYS A 131 -1.22 3.59 -9.86
CA LYS A 131 -0.96 3.72 -11.30
C LYS A 131 -2.14 4.28 -12.07
N GLU A 132 -1.85 4.87 -13.24
CA GLU A 132 -2.85 5.39 -14.12
C GLU A 132 -3.35 4.30 -15.08
N GLN A 133 -4.64 4.00 -15.01
CA GLN A 133 -5.30 3.01 -15.86
C GLN A 133 -6.41 3.64 -16.69
N VAL A 134 -6.80 2.94 -17.76
CA VAL A 134 -7.92 3.31 -18.63
C VAL A 134 -9.21 2.71 -18.07
N GLY A 135 -10.22 3.54 -17.87
CA GLY A 135 -11.57 3.10 -17.52
C GLY A 135 -12.33 2.60 -18.73
N LEU A 136 -12.93 1.40 -18.61
CA LEU A 136 -13.86 0.83 -19.59
C LEU A 136 -15.23 0.69 -18.91
N GLY A 137 -16.22 1.41 -19.45
CA GLY A 137 -17.61 1.26 -19.09
C GLY A 137 -18.26 0.20 -19.97
N ILE A 138 -18.86 -0.82 -19.37
CA ILE A 138 -19.42 -1.97 -20.06
C ILE A 138 -20.92 -2.01 -19.78
N THR A 139 -21.71 -1.92 -20.84
CA THR A 139 -23.19 -2.02 -20.74
C THR A 139 -23.62 -3.44 -21.08
N LEU A 140 -24.27 -4.10 -20.13
CA LEU A 140 -24.64 -5.50 -20.17
C LEU A 140 -26.16 -5.65 -19.95
N THR A 141 -26.77 -6.65 -20.58
CA THR A 141 -28.06 -7.15 -20.13
C THR A 141 -27.91 -7.91 -18.80
N TYR A 142 -28.97 -8.07 -18.03
CA TYR A 142 -28.98 -8.83 -16.80
C TYR A 142 -28.42 -10.27 -16.94
N PRO A 143 -28.81 -11.03 -17.98
CA PRO A 143 -28.20 -12.36 -18.21
C PRO A 143 -26.70 -12.30 -18.50
N GLN A 144 -26.23 -11.32 -19.27
CA GLN A 144 -24.78 -11.13 -19.53
C GLN A 144 -24.02 -10.79 -18.25
N TYR A 145 -24.59 -9.96 -17.38
CA TYR A 145 -23.95 -9.59 -16.13
C TYR A 145 -23.75 -10.80 -15.20
N GLN A 146 -24.65 -11.79 -15.22
CA GLN A 146 -24.47 -13.02 -14.43
C GLN A 146 -23.21 -13.80 -14.83
N GLU A 147 -22.77 -13.69 -16.08
CA GLU A 147 -21.54 -14.34 -16.57
C GLU A 147 -20.30 -13.46 -16.42
N PHE A 148 -20.49 -12.15 -16.16
CA PHE A 148 -19.38 -11.18 -16.13
C PHE A 148 -18.32 -11.49 -15.07
N ALA A 149 -18.72 -12.04 -13.93
CA ALA A 149 -17.78 -12.47 -12.88
C ALA A 149 -16.77 -13.52 -13.38
N ASN A 150 -17.15 -14.38 -14.33
CA ASN A 150 -16.25 -15.35 -14.93
C ASN A 150 -15.19 -14.67 -15.80
N PHE A 151 -15.62 -13.65 -16.58
CA PHE A 151 -14.70 -12.83 -17.37
C PHE A 151 -13.70 -12.09 -16.48
N LEU A 152 -14.19 -11.40 -15.45
CA LEU A 152 -13.33 -10.68 -14.49
C LEU A 152 -12.30 -11.60 -13.83
N SER A 153 -12.73 -12.76 -13.39
CA SER A 153 -11.85 -13.74 -12.76
C SER A 153 -10.78 -14.28 -13.72
N ALA A 154 -11.15 -14.59 -14.97
CA ALA A 154 -10.24 -15.09 -15.98
C ALA A 154 -9.15 -14.07 -16.35
N HIS A 155 -9.48 -12.78 -16.34
CA HIS A 155 -8.57 -11.68 -16.68
C HIS A 155 -7.95 -11.00 -15.47
N GLN A 156 -8.24 -11.47 -14.23
CA GLN A 156 -7.77 -10.89 -12.97
C GLN A 156 -8.15 -9.39 -12.84
N LEU A 157 -9.33 -9.04 -13.35
CA LEU A 157 -9.88 -7.69 -13.30
C LEU A 157 -10.82 -7.52 -12.10
N THR A 158 -10.91 -6.28 -11.63
CA THR A 158 -11.81 -5.89 -10.53
C THR A 158 -12.89 -4.94 -11.05
N GLU A 159 -14.13 -5.17 -10.66
CA GLU A 159 -15.23 -4.25 -10.87
C GLU A 159 -15.17 -3.12 -9.82
N TYR A 160 -15.21 -1.87 -10.29
CA TYR A 160 -15.11 -0.68 -9.43
C TYR A 160 -16.44 -0.01 -9.15
N GLN A 161 -17.34 -0.05 -10.10
CA GLN A 161 -18.67 0.54 -9.99
C GLN A 161 -19.65 -0.29 -10.79
N THR A 162 -20.88 -0.45 -10.26
CA THR A 162 -21.98 -1.12 -10.94
C THR A 162 -23.27 -0.35 -10.71
N ASP A 163 -23.95 0.01 -11.80
CA ASP A 163 -25.23 0.68 -11.77
C ASP A 163 -26.29 -0.20 -12.44
N PHE A 164 -27.41 -0.42 -11.74
CA PHE A 164 -28.53 -1.25 -12.19
C PHE A 164 -29.69 -0.37 -12.59
N THR A 165 -30.04 -0.37 -13.92
CA THR A 165 -31.18 0.33 -14.50
C THR A 165 -31.90 -0.63 -15.42
N ASP A 166 -32.29 -0.21 -16.62
CA ASP A 166 -32.84 -1.08 -17.68
C ASP A 166 -31.76 -2.06 -18.20
N ALA A 167 -30.51 -1.71 -18.03
CA ALA A 167 -29.33 -2.54 -18.25
C ALA A 167 -28.37 -2.43 -17.04
N VAL A 168 -27.34 -3.21 -17.01
CA VAL A 168 -26.29 -3.12 -16.01
C VAL A 168 -25.09 -2.41 -16.61
N PHE A 169 -24.71 -1.29 -16.03
CA PHE A 169 -23.46 -0.62 -16.33
C PHE A 169 -22.41 -1.07 -15.34
N SER A 170 -21.25 -1.52 -15.83
CA SER A 170 -20.12 -1.91 -15.02
C SER A 170 -18.87 -1.15 -15.44
N LEU A 171 -18.07 -0.68 -14.48
CA LEU A 171 -16.81 0.03 -14.70
C LEU A 171 -15.65 -0.84 -14.24
N ILE A 172 -14.71 -1.06 -15.15
CA ILE A 172 -13.41 -1.68 -14.85
C ILE A 172 -12.27 -0.76 -15.25
N TYR A 173 -11.10 -0.94 -14.66
CA TYR A 173 -9.87 -0.26 -15.05
C TYR A 173 -8.85 -1.28 -15.53
N VAL A 174 -8.15 -0.94 -16.61
CA VAL A 174 -7.15 -1.81 -17.25
C VAL A 174 -5.87 -1.03 -17.54
N ASP A 175 -4.75 -1.70 -17.54
CA ASP A 175 -3.49 -1.07 -17.93
C ASP A 175 -3.55 -0.61 -19.39
N LYS A 176 -2.95 0.56 -19.68
CA LYS A 176 -2.96 1.17 -21.01
C LYS A 176 -2.54 0.19 -22.11
N GLY A 177 -1.52 -0.63 -21.83
CA GLY A 177 -1.02 -1.62 -22.78
C GLY A 177 -1.93 -2.83 -22.99
N GLN A 178 -2.87 -3.08 -22.08
CA GLN A 178 -3.81 -4.21 -22.17
C GLN A 178 -5.19 -3.81 -22.69
N ARG A 179 -5.43 -2.50 -22.89
CA ARG A 179 -6.74 -1.96 -23.26
C ARG A 179 -7.36 -2.66 -24.48
N GLU A 180 -6.61 -2.74 -25.56
CA GLU A 180 -7.12 -3.29 -26.83
C GLU A 180 -7.39 -4.81 -26.71
N ASP A 181 -6.52 -5.53 -26.01
CA ASP A 181 -6.69 -6.98 -25.79
C ASP A 181 -7.93 -7.25 -24.94
N VAL A 182 -8.13 -6.52 -23.84
CA VAL A 182 -9.32 -6.68 -22.98
C VAL A 182 -10.60 -6.34 -23.73
N ILE A 183 -10.59 -5.30 -24.58
CA ILE A 183 -11.74 -4.96 -25.41
C ILE A 183 -12.04 -6.08 -26.40
N ALA A 184 -11.04 -6.63 -27.07
CA ALA A 184 -11.21 -7.74 -28.02
C ALA A 184 -11.77 -8.98 -27.31
N ASP A 185 -11.26 -9.31 -26.13
CA ASP A 185 -11.70 -10.45 -25.33
C ASP A 185 -13.14 -10.27 -24.83
N LEU A 186 -13.55 -9.04 -24.44
CA LEU A 186 -14.93 -8.73 -24.10
C LEU A 186 -15.88 -8.92 -25.28
N ILE A 187 -15.48 -8.46 -26.47
CA ILE A 187 -16.26 -8.61 -27.69
C ILE A 187 -16.43 -10.09 -28.05
N ASP A 188 -15.37 -10.88 -27.93
CA ASP A 188 -15.41 -12.33 -28.21
C ASP A 188 -16.27 -13.06 -27.16
N PHE A 189 -16.08 -12.78 -25.88
CA PHE A 189 -16.82 -13.39 -24.77
C PHE A 189 -18.34 -13.21 -24.92
N TYR A 190 -18.79 -12.06 -25.39
CA TYR A 190 -20.21 -11.76 -25.61
C TYR A 190 -20.64 -11.88 -27.08
N HIS A 191 -19.83 -12.51 -27.93
CA HIS A 191 -20.12 -12.76 -29.35
C HIS A 191 -20.52 -11.49 -30.12
N GLY A 192 -19.81 -10.38 -29.85
CA GLY A 192 -20.07 -9.06 -30.44
C GLY A 192 -21.29 -8.31 -29.87
N LYS A 193 -21.97 -8.85 -28.87
CA LYS A 193 -23.19 -8.27 -28.29
C LYS A 193 -22.91 -7.56 -26.96
N VAL A 194 -21.92 -6.67 -26.94
CA VAL A 194 -21.55 -5.87 -25.77
C VAL A 194 -21.28 -4.44 -26.23
N GLU A 195 -21.68 -3.48 -25.41
CA GLU A 195 -21.37 -2.06 -25.60
C GLU A 195 -20.28 -1.66 -24.65
N ILE A 196 -19.19 -1.10 -25.17
CA ILE A 196 -18.02 -0.68 -24.40
C ILE A 196 -17.77 0.80 -24.66
N SER A 197 -17.63 1.58 -23.60
CA SER A 197 -17.35 3.01 -23.66
C SER A 197 -16.04 3.32 -22.96
N ASP A 198 -15.27 4.27 -23.51
CA ASP A 198 -14.04 4.78 -22.88
C ASP A 198 -14.44 5.76 -21.76
N GLN A 199 -13.94 5.51 -20.54
CA GLN A 199 -14.20 6.33 -19.36
C GLN A 199 -12.99 7.19 -18.98
N GLY A 200 -11.98 7.26 -19.87
CA GLY A 200 -10.78 8.06 -19.68
C GLY A 200 -9.75 7.43 -18.74
N LEU A 201 -8.75 8.23 -18.40
CA LEU A 201 -7.68 7.82 -17.50
C LEU A 201 -8.02 8.16 -16.05
N LYS A 202 -7.67 7.24 -15.15
CA LYS A 202 -7.79 7.46 -13.71
C LYS A 202 -6.61 6.83 -12.98
N GLU A 203 -6.14 7.51 -11.95
CA GLU A 203 -5.23 6.94 -10.98
C GLU A 203 -6.00 5.95 -10.09
N VAL A 204 -5.51 4.74 -10.00
CA VAL A 204 -6.13 3.65 -9.25
C VAL A 204 -5.12 2.99 -8.32
N GLU A 205 -5.64 2.39 -7.25
CA GLU A 205 -4.87 1.58 -6.31
C GLU A 205 -5.04 0.10 -6.65
N VAL A 206 -3.98 -0.54 -7.10
CA VAL A 206 -3.99 -1.97 -7.45
C VAL A 206 -3.32 -2.75 -6.32
N PRO A 207 -4.03 -3.67 -5.64
CA PRO A 207 -3.44 -4.49 -4.59
C PRO A 207 -2.28 -5.32 -5.10
N ILE A 208 -1.17 -5.35 -4.33
CA ILE A 208 0.00 -6.19 -4.61
C ILE A 208 -0.15 -7.49 -3.81
N GLN A 209 -0.04 -8.62 -4.49
CA GLN A 209 0.08 -9.93 -3.82
C GLN A 209 1.52 -10.11 -3.36
N LEU A 210 1.73 -10.35 -2.05
CA LEU A 210 3.03 -10.55 -1.39
C LEU A 210 3.39 -12.03 -1.32
#